data_336b3378b7315424706cdb38f8d3a932
#
_entry.id   336b3378b7315424706cdb38f8d3a932
#
_cell.length_a   1.000
_cell.length_b   1.000
_cell.length_c   1.000
_cell.angle_alpha   90.00
_cell.angle_beta   90.00
_cell.angle_gamma   90.00
#
_symmetry.space_group_name_H-M   'P 1'
#
loop_
_entity.id
_entity.type
_entity.pdbx_description
1 polymer ?
#
loop_
_entity_poly.entity_id
_entity_poly.type
_entity_poly.pdbx_seq_one_letter_code
_entity_poly.pdbx_strand_id
1 'polypeptide(L)'
;MTGARTIPFRQLAGRRRRTANAPGDPGDGYHRAMATATGADIDQAARLLRAGELVAFPTETVYGLGADASNPAAVARIFAAKGRPSDHPVIVHLASQEAVADWAREFPGPARALAARFWPGPLTLVLRRRSRVPDEVTGGQDTVALRVPAHPVAQALLRRFGGGVAAPSANRYGRVSPTRAEHVVDELGDRVALVLDGGDCEVGLESTIVAFAGDRGVLLRPGHISRRELEDVIGPLAAPRSQGPRVPGSKRSHYAPTAPVELVDAQALGTRSKELAAAGVAVLARSEPARQLPGVLWRRMAAEPVAYAHDLYAALRELD
;
A
#
# COMPACT_ATOMS: atom_id res chain seq x y z
N MET A 1 -19.30 19.71 -20.42
CA MET A 1 -20.32 18.65 -20.41
C MET A 1 -19.63 17.33 -20.76
N THR A 2 -19.13 16.61 -19.77
CA THR A 2 -18.47 15.31 -19.94
C THR A 2 -19.30 14.31 -19.14
N GLY A 3 -20.08 13.48 -19.86
CA GLY A 3 -21.00 12.52 -19.28
C GLY A 3 -20.26 11.38 -18.56
N ALA A 4 -20.49 11.24 -17.28
CA ALA A 4 -20.12 10.08 -16.50
C ALA A 4 -20.92 8.86 -17.02
N ARG A 5 -20.24 7.84 -17.54
CA ARG A 5 -20.86 6.57 -17.90
C ARG A 5 -21.11 5.76 -16.63
N THR A 6 -22.35 5.60 -16.25
CA THR A 6 -22.80 4.72 -15.17
C THR A 6 -22.75 3.27 -15.65
N ILE A 7 -22.07 2.38 -14.96
CA ILE A 7 -22.03 0.94 -15.24
C ILE A 7 -23.20 0.28 -14.50
N PRO A 8 -24.12 -0.45 -15.15
CA PRO A 8 -25.28 -1.04 -14.49
C PRO A 8 -24.90 -2.20 -13.55
N PHE A 9 -25.52 -2.26 -12.39
CA PHE A 9 -25.37 -3.25 -11.33
C PHE A 9 -25.46 -4.74 -11.79
N ARG A 10 -26.11 -5.05 -12.90
CA ARG A 10 -26.17 -6.41 -13.46
C ARG A 10 -24.81 -7.02 -13.81
N GLN A 11 -23.78 -6.20 -14.01
CA GLN A 11 -22.42 -6.70 -14.25
C GLN A 11 -21.67 -7.03 -12.94
N LEU A 12 -22.09 -6.46 -11.81
CA LEU A 12 -21.52 -6.76 -10.49
C LEU A 12 -22.04 -8.07 -9.90
N ALA A 13 -23.31 -8.43 -10.17
CA ALA A 13 -23.93 -9.66 -9.68
C ALA A 13 -23.42 -10.95 -10.35
N GLY A 14 -22.69 -10.84 -11.47
CA GLY A 14 -22.19 -11.98 -12.26
C GLY A 14 -20.89 -12.62 -11.73
N ARG A 15 -20.24 -12.02 -10.74
CA ARG A 15 -18.99 -12.56 -10.12
C ARG A 15 -19.28 -13.39 -8.86
N ARG A 16 -20.36 -14.18 -8.85
CA ARG A 16 -20.53 -15.22 -7.84
C ARG A 16 -19.65 -16.40 -8.15
N ARG A 17 -18.76 -16.73 -7.19
CA ARG A 17 -18.10 -18.02 -6.93
C ARG A 17 -17.99 -18.94 -8.16
N ARG A 18 -16.83 -19.03 -8.76
CA ARG A 18 -16.47 -20.20 -9.57
C ARG A 18 -16.38 -21.39 -8.64
N THR A 19 -17.31 -22.31 -8.78
CA THR A 19 -17.23 -23.65 -8.23
C THR A 19 -16.08 -24.43 -8.88
N ALA A 20 -15.55 -25.36 -8.11
CA ALA A 20 -14.38 -26.20 -8.40
C ALA A 20 -14.18 -26.60 -9.87
N ASN A 21 -12.93 -26.51 -10.32
CA ASN A 21 -12.44 -26.78 -11.67
C ASN A 21 -12.49 -28.25 -12.05
N ALA A 22 -12.68 -28.49 -13.34
CA ALA A 22 -12.38 -29.77 -13.99
C ALA A 22 -10.84 -29.93 -14.13
N PRO A 23 -10.30 -31.15 -14.04
CA PRO A 23 -8.86 -31.39 -14.11
C PRO A 23 -8.35 -31.13 -15.55
N GLY A 24 -7.37 -30.24 -15.71
CA GLY A 24 -6.66 -30.04 -16.97
C GLY A 24 -6.44 -28.58 -17.44
N ASP A 25 -6.68 -27.56 -16.60
CA ASP A 25 -6.41 -26.17 -16.97
C ASP A 25 -4.97 -25.75 -16.58
N PRO A 26 -4.14 -25.23 -17.52
CA PRO A 26 -2.77 -24.80 -17.23
C PRO A 26 -2.66 -23.59 -16.26
N GLY A 27 -3.80 -23.11 -15.72
CA GLY A 27 -3.86 -22.13 -14.62
C GLY A 27 -3.60 -22.68 -13.22
N ASP A 28 -3.34 -23.98 -13.08
CA ASP A 28 -3.29 -24.71 -11.80
C ASP A 28 -2.05 -24.41 -10.92
N GLY A 29 -1.10 -23.60 -11.39
CA GLY A 29 0.09 -23.23 -10.62
C GLY A 29 -0.13 -22.20 -9.51
N TYR A 30 -1.23 -21.43 -9.53
CA TYR A 30 -1.48 -20.30 -8.61
C TYR A 30 -2.53 -20.56 -7.54
N HIS A 31 -3.32 -21.62 -7.65
CA HIS A 31 -4.37 -21.97 -6.68
C HIS A 31 -3.93 -23.04 -5.65
N ARG A 32 -2.63 -23.14 -5.37
CA ARG A 32 -2.18 -23.87 -4.18
C ARG A 32 -2.80 -23.19 -2.97
N ALA A 33 -3.52 -23.94 -2.13
CA ALA A 33 -4.12 -23.43 -0.90
C ALA A 33 -3.15 -22.46 -0.20
N MET A 34 -3.56 -21.20 -0.04
CA MET A 34 -2.71 -20.13 0.46
C MET A 34 -2.38 -20.44 1.93
N ALA A 35 -1.25 -21.05 2.16
CA ALA A 35 -0.68 -21.28 3.49
C ALA A 35 0.30 -20.14 3.79
N THR A 36 0.40 -19.75 5.06
CA THR A 36 1.36 -18.74 5.51
C THR A 36 2.76 -19.08 5.02
N ALA A 37 3.48 -18.10 4.47
CA ALA A 37 4.79 -18.27 3.88
C ALA A 37 5.78 -18.98 4.82
N THR A 38 6.40 -20.05 4.34
CA THR A 38 7.40 -20.84 5.05
C THR A 38 8.80 -20.27 4.92
N GLY A 39 9.76 -20.82 5.68
CA GLY A 39 11.18 -20.48 5.51
C GLY A 39 11.70 -20.80 4.09
N ALA A 40 11.22 -21.87 3.46
CA ALA A 40 11.57 -22.24 2.10
C ALA A 40 11.06 -21.21 1.07
N ASP A 41 9.87 -20.68 1.26
CA ASP A 41 9.29 -19.63 0.40
C ASP A 41 10.07 -18.32 0.55
N ILE A 42 10.51 -17.98 1.75
CA ILE A 42 11.36 -16.81 2.04
C ILE A 42 12.73 -16.96 1.34
N ASP A 43 13.34 -18.13 1.38
CA ASP A 43 14.59 -18.41 0.68
C ASP A 43 14.44 -18.30 -0.84
N GLN A 44 13.35 -18.80 -1.38
CA GLN A 44 13.01 -18.66 -2.80
C GLN A 44 12.81 -17.18 -3.18
N ALA A 45 12.03 -16.43 -2.39
CA ALA A 45 11.79 -15.00 -2.59
C ALA A 45 13.11 -14.20 -2.60
N ALA A 46 14.01 -14.47 -1.66
CA ALA A 46 15.30 -13.81 -1.60
C ALA A 46 16.19 -14.13 -2.82
N ARG A 47 16.14 -15.38 -3.35
CA ARG A 47 16.84 -15.73 -4.60
C ARG A 47 16.26 -15.01 -5.81
N LEU A 48 14.92 -14.92 -5.91
CA LEU A 48 14.24 -14.21 -6.99
C LEU A 48 14.58 -12.72 -6.99
N LEU A 49 14.56 -12.05 -5.82
CA LEU A 49 14.96 -10.65 -5.70
C LEU A 49 16.42 -10.44 -6.18
N ARG A 50 17.36 -11.32 -5.81
CA ARG A 50 18.77 -11.25 -6.29
C ARG A 50 18.90 -11.49 -7.80
N ALA A 51 18.01 -12.27 -8.38
CA ALA A 51 17.91 -12.47 -9.83
C ALA A 51 17.26 -11.30 -10.57
N GLY A 52 16.82 -10.25 -9.86
CA GLY A 52 16.14 -9.07 -10.43
C GLY A 52 14.66 -9.30 -10.72
N GLU A 53 14.07 -10.39 -10.16
CA GLU A 53 12.64 -10.67 -10.29
C GLU A 53 11.80 -9.92 -9.26
N LEU A 54 10.49 -9.78 -9.54
CA LEU A 54 9.54 -9.14 -8.65
C LEU A 54 8.93 -10.16 -7.67
N VAL A 55 8.91 -9.80 -6.39
CA VAL A 55 8.28 -10.58 -5.33
C VAL A 55 7.29 -9.70 -4.57
N ALA A 56 6.05 -10.17 -4.41
CA ALA A 56 5.12 -9.51 -3.51
C ALA A 56 5.20 -10.11 -2.11
N PHE A 57 5.14 -9.24 -1.08
CA PHE A 57 5.26 -9.66 0.31
C PHE A 57 4.39 -8.81 1.23
N PRO A 58 3.86 -9.38 2.33
CA PRO A 58 3.07 -8.66 3.30
C PRO A 58 3.91 -7.69 4.10
N THR A 59 3.30 -6.55 4.45
CA THR A 59 3.77 -5.71 5.56
C THR A 59 2.60 -5.52 6.53
N GLU A 60 2.84 -4.92 7.70
CA GLU A 60 1.74 -4.59 8.62
C GLU A 60 0.77 -3.56 8.02
N THR A 61 1.19 -2.78 7.02
CA THR A 61 0.37 -1.76 6.35
C THR A 61 -0.41 -2.31 5.16
N VAL A 62 0.28 -2.67 4.08
CA VAL A 62 -0.27 -3.23 2.84
C VAL A 62 0.75 -4.18 2.22
N TYR A 63 0.34 -5.04 1.29
CA TYR A 63 1.29 -5.84 0.51
C TYR A 63 2.14 -4.94 -0.39
N GLY A 64 3.46 -5.19 -0.37
CA GLY A 64 4.45 -4.51 -1.20
C GLY A 64 4.86 -5.32 -2.42
N LEU A 65 5.06 -4.66 -3.57
CA LEU A 65 5.68 -5.25 -4.76
C LEU A 65 7.18 -4.94 -4.74
N GLY A 66 7.98 -5.93 -4.37
CA GLY A 66 9.40 -5.81 -4.10
C GLY A 66 10.30 -6.06 -5.29
N ALA A 67 11.36 -5.27 -5.38
CA ALA A 67 12.53 -5.49 -6.23
C ALA A 67 13.81 -5.11 -5.48
N ASP A 68 14.97 -5.63 -5.89
CA ASP A 68 16.27 -5.18 -5.42
C ASP A 68 16.45 -3.68 -5.70
N ALA A 69 16.49 -2.87 -4.63
CA ALA A 69 16.58 -1.43 -4.74
C ALA A 69 17.96 -0.93 -5.25
N SER A 70 18.97 -1.79 -5.25
CA SER A 70 20.31 -1.49 -5.81
C SER A 70 20.40 -1.80 -7.31
N ASN A 71 19.39 -2.46 -7.89
CA ASN A 71 19.33 -2.86 -9.29
C ASN A 71 18.32 -1.99 -10.06
N PRO A 72 18.75 -0.98 -10.85
CA PRO A 72 17.87 -0.10 -11.61
C PRO A 72 16.91 -0.84 -12.54
N ALA A 73 17.38 -1.91 -13.18
CA ALA A 73 16.55 -2.73 -14.09
C ALA A 73 15.43 -3.45 -13.34
N ALA A 74 15.70 -3.98 -12.14
CA ALA A 74 14.69 -4.60 -11.28
C ALA A 74 13.65 -3.56 -10.80
N VAL A 75 14.09 -2.36 -10.42
CA VAL A 75 13.19 -1.26 -10.03
C VAL A 75 12.32 -0.83 -11.21
N ALA A 76 12.88 -0.73 -12.42
CA ALA A 76 12.11 -0.42 -13.64
C ALA A 76 10.99 -1.43 -13.91
N ARG A 77 11.19 -2.72 -13.59
CA ARG A 77 10.14 -3.76 -13.71
C ARG A 77 8.95 -3.49 -12.77
N ILE A 78 9.16 -2.88 -11.59
CA ILE A 78 8.05 -2.45 -10.72
C ILE A 78 7.14 -1.49 -11.47
N PHE A 79 7.72 -0.46 -12.10
CA PHE A 79 6.94 0.54 -12.82
C PHE A 79 6.18 -0.06 -14.00
N ALA A 80 6.83 -0.95 -14.76
CA ALA A 80 6.20 -1.68 -15.87
C ALA A 80 5.03 -2.57 -15.39
N ALA A 81 5.23 -3.37 -14.34
CA ALA A 81 4.21 -4.25 -13.80
C ALA A 81 2.98 -3.51 -13.29
N LYS A 82 3.17 -2.33 -12.68
CA LYS A 82 2.10 -1.49 -12.13
C LYS A 82 1.45 -0.54 -13.15
N GLY A 83 2.06 -0.28 -14.30
CA GLY A 83 1.71 0.84 -15.19
C GLY A 83 1.92 2.20 -14.51
N ARG A 84 2.98 2.32 -13.68
CA ARG A 84 3.30 3.51 -12.89
C ARG A 84 4.34 4.37 -13.62
N PRO A 85 4.20 5.73 -13.60
CA PRO A 85 5.25 6.61 -14.11
C PRO A 85 6.56 6.45 -13.34
N SER A 86 7.70 6.41 -14.06
CA SER A 86 9.03 6.16 -13.49
C SER A 86 9.60 7.33 -12.69
N ASP A 87 9.04 8.53 -12.85
CA ASP A 87 9.42 9.73 -12.08
C ASP A 87 8.85 9.77 -10.65
N HIS A 88 8.07 8.76 -10.27
CA HIS A 88 7.49 8.66 -8.95
C HIS A 88 8.39 7.83 -8.02
N PRO A 89 8.87 8.39 -6.89
CA PRO A 89 9.73 7.67 -5.96
C PRO A 89 9.04 6.46 -5.35
N VAL A 90 9.83 5.48 -4.93
CA VAL A 90 9.38 4.31 -4.18
C VAL A 90 10.05 4.24 -2.82
N ILE A 91 9.42 3.55 -1.86
CA ILE A 91 9.95 3.36 -0.52
C ILE A 91 10.90 2.15 -0.54
N VAL A 92 12.10 2.31 0.03
CA VAL A 92 13.04 1.22 0.27
C VAL A 92 12.79 0.64 1.66
N HIS A 93 12.53 -0.66 1.71
CA HIS A 93 12.36 -1.40 2.95
C HIS A 93 13.68 -2.01 3.38
N LEU A 94 14.02 -1.86 4.66
CA LEU A 94 15.25 -2.27 5.28
C LEU A 94 14.98 -3.30 6.39
N ALA A 95 15.94 -4.19 6.65
CA ALA A 95 15.83 -5.17 7.71
C ALA A 95 15.95 -4.54 9.11
N SER A 96 16.70 -3.43 9.22
CA SER A 96 16.96 -2.76 10.50
C SER A 96 17.32 -1.28 10.30
N GLN A 97 17.34 -0.54 11.40
CA GLN A 97 17.73 0.88 11.42
C GLN A 97 19.20 1.10 11.04
N GLU A 98 20.09 0.18 11.35
CA GLU A 98 21.52 0.27 11.05
C GLU A 98 21.78 0.35 9.55
N ALA A 99 20.93 -0.31 8.75
CA ALA A 99 21.03 -0.29 7.30
C ALA A 99 20.73 1.10 6.67
N VAL A 100 20.19 2.06 7.44
CA VAL A 100 19.98 3.45 6.97
C VAL A 100 21.26 4.07 6.44
N ALA A 101 22.40 3.79 7.09
CA ALA A 101 23.72 4.31 6.69
C ALA A 101 24.13 3.93 5.27
N ASP A 102 23.54 2.86 4.73
CA ASP A 102 23.79 2.45 3.34
C ASP A 102 23.04 3.28 2.31
N TRP A 103 21.93 3.89 2.69
CA TRP A 103 20.99 4.57 1.77
C TRP A 103 20.98 6.08 1.95
N ALA A 104 21.15 6.58 3.19
CA ALA A 104 21.11 7.99 3.50
C ALA A 104 22.50 8.54 3.84
N ARG A 105 22.77 9.80 3.41
CA ARG A 105 24.00 10.52 3.78
C ARG A 105 24.00 10.95 5.23
N GLU A 106 22.80 11.31 5.72
CA GLU A 106 22.58 11.85 7.05
C GLU A 106 21.38 11.15 7.69
N PHE A 107 21.45 10.93 8.99
CA PHE A 107 20.35 10.45 9.79
C PHE A 107 20.20 11.39 10.99
N PRO A 108 19.44 12.50 10.84
CA PRO A 108 19.30 13.55 11.85
C PRO A 108 18.77 13.03 13.18
N GLY A 109 19.08 13.73 14.29
CA GLY A 109 18.60 13.38 15.63
C GLY A 109 17.11 13.12 15.73
N PRO A 110 16.24 14.02 15.25
CA PRO A 110 14.80 13.81 15.23
C PRO A 110 14.36 12.59 14.40
N ALA A 111 15.03 12.32 13.27
CA ALA A 111 14.75 11.13 12.47
C ALA A 111 15.11 9.84 13.21
N ARG A 112 16.27 9.83 13.93
CA ARG A 112 16.66 8.70 14.79
C ARG A 112 15.67 8.49 15.94
N ALA A 113 15.20 9.56 16.56
CA ALA A 113 14.22 9.48 17.64
C ALA A 113 12.89 8.86 17.16
N LEU A 114 12.40 9.27 15.99
CA LEU A 114 11.21 8.68 15.38
C LEU A 114 11.44 7.20 15.01
N ALA A 115 12.61 6.88 14.42
CA ALA A 115 12.95 5.50 14.09
C ALA A 115 13.02 4.63 15.34
N ALA A 116 13.69 5.07 16.40
CA ALA A 116 13.78 4.33 17.66
C ALA A 116 12.43 4.07 18.33
N ARG A 117 11.44 4.97 18.11
CA ARG A 117 10.09 4.85 18.68
C ARG A 117 9.16 3.98 17.83
N PHE A 118 9.28 4.05 16.49
CA PHE A 118 8.27 3.52 15.57
C PHE A 118 8.81 2.49 14.59
N TRP A 119 10.08 2.13 14.60
CA TRP A 119 10.62 1.02 13.82
C TRP A 119 11.02 -0.16 14.72
N PRO A 120 10.74 -1.38 14.27
CA PRO A 120 9.98 -1.76 13.06
C PRO A 120 8.52 -1.30 13.14
N GLY A 121 7.98 -0.73 12.02
CA GLY A 121 6.59 -0.28 12.03
C GLY A 121 6.17 0.61 10.85
N PRO A 122 4.96 1.21 10.93
CA PRO A 122 4.31 1.91 9.84
C PRO A 122 4.80 3.36 9.64
N LEU A 123 6.09 3.62 9.84
CA LEU A 123 6.75 4.90 9.64
C LEU A 123 7.70 4.84 8.45
N THR A 124 7.61 5.82 7.55
CA THR A 124 8.56 6.07 6.47
C THR A 124 9.26 7.41 6.70
N LEU A 125 10.58 7.40 6.65
CA LEU A 125 11.42 8.60 6.77
C LEU A 125 12.03 8.96 5.43
N VAL A 126 11.90 10.22 5.01
CA VAL A 126 12.50 10.76 3.79
C VAL A 126 13.77 11.50 4.18
N LEU A 127 14.90 10.95 3.73
CA LEU A 127 16.25 11.42 4.09
C LEU A 127 17.05 11.76 2.83
N ARG A 128 18.14 12.53 2.95
CA ARG A 128 19.07 12.78 1.85
C ARG A 128 19.75 11.50 1.41
N ARG A 129 19.61 11.15 0.11
CA ARG A 129 20.16 9.90 -0.44
C ARG A 129 21.69 9.92 -0.54
N ARG A 130 22.31 8.76 -0.46
CA ARG A 130 23.67 8.57 -0.97
C ARG A 130 23.70 8.56 -2.51
N SER A 131 24.84 8.94 -3.09
CA SER A 131 25.00 8.99 -4.56
C SER A 131 24.82 7.65 -5.26
N ARG A 132 25.06 6.52 -4.55
CA ARG A 132 24.87 5.16 -5.06
C ARG A 132 23.41 4.71 -5.18
N VAL A 133 22.47 5.46 -4.57
CA VAL A 133 21.04 5.13 -4.67
C VAL A 133 20.55 5.47 -6.08
N PRO A 134 19.99 4.49 -6.82
CA PRO A 134 19.55 4.70 -8.19
C PRO A 134 18.46 5.78 -8.32
N ASP A 135 18.46 6.50 -9.44
CA ASP A 135 17.45 7.51 -9.75
C ASP A 135 16.06 6.90 -9.90
N GLU A 136 15.98 5.66 -10.36
CA GLU A 136 14.73 4.90 -10.47
C GLU A 136 14.03 4.72 -9.11
N VAL A 137 14.79 4.61 -8.02
CA VAL A 137 14.23 4.52 -6.66
C VAL A 137 13.67 5.87 -6.22
N THR A 138 14.36 6.95 -6.54
CA THR A 138 14.06 8.29 -6.01
C THR A 138 13.23 9.15 -6.95
N GLY A 139 12.99 8.68 -8.18
CA GLY A 139 12.39 9.51 -9.25
C GLY A 139 13.21 10.74 -9.55
N GLY A 140 14.56 10.62 -9.50
CA GLY A 140 15.51 11.70 -9.75
C GLY A 140 15.66 12.71 -8.60
N GLN A 141 15.05 12.48 -7.43
CA GLN A 141 15.16 13.40 -6.30
C GLN A 141 16.44 13.17 -5.49
N ASP A 142 16.90 14.19 -4.74
CA ASP A 142 18.06 14.12 -3.83
C ASP A 142 17.70 13.46 -2.46
N THR A 143 16.54 12.81 -2.40
CA THR A 143 16.04 12.16 -1.19
C THR A 143 15.62 10.73 -1.48
N VAL A 144 15.71 9.87 -0.45
CA VAL A 144 15.23 8.49 -0.45
C VAL A 144 14.26 8.27 0.71
N ALA A 145 13.19 7.55 0.44
CA ALA A 145 12.20 7.15 1.44
C ALA A 145 12.57 5.77 2.00
N LEU A 146 12.78 5.66 3.31
CA LEU A 146 13.24 4.45 4.00
C LEU A 146 12.22 4.00 5.04
N ARG A 147 12.06 2.69 5.20
CA ARG A 147 11.20 2.09 6.21
C ARG A 147 11.76 0.75 6.70
N VAL A 148 11.54 0.46 7.97
CA VAL A 148 11.74 -0.88 8.57
C VAL A 148 10.35 -1.42 8.92
N PRO A 149 9.77 -2.36 8.13
CA PRO A 149 8.42 -2.87 8.36
C PRO A 149 8.40 -3.82 9.58
N ALA A 150 7.24 -3.95 10.25
CA ALA A 150 7.11 -4.79 11.43
C ALA A 150 6.72 -6.25 11.11
N HIS A 151 6.11 -6.50 9.95
CA HIS A 151 5.57 -7.81 9.62
C HIS A 151 6.63 -8.92 9.62
N PRO A 152 6.43 -10.07 10.30
CA PRO A 152 7.45 -11.11 10.46
C PRO A 152 7.99 -11.66 9.13
N VAL A 153 7.11 -11.89 8.14
CA VAL A 153 7.50 -12.38 6.79
C VAL A 153 8.37 -11.34 6.07
N ALA A 154 7.99 -10.04 6.13
CA ALA A 154 8.81 -8.97 5.56
C ALA A 154 10.19 -8.91 6.21
N GLN A 155 10.24 -8.97 7.54
CA GLN A 155 11.49 -8.94 8.30
C GLN A 155 12.39 -10.14 7.99
N ALA A 156 11.81 -11.33 7.87
CA ALA A 156 12.57 -12.54 7.50
C ALA A 156 13.11 -12.44 6.07
N LEU A 157 12.30 -11.98 5.11
CA LEU A 157 12.72 -11.74 3.72
C LEU A 157 13.87 -10.72 3.64
N LEU A 158 13.72 -9.56 4.30
CA LEU A 158 14.72 -8.49 4.26
C LEU A 158 16.05 -8.94 4.87
N ARG A 159 16.02 -9.65 6.00
CA ARG A 159 17.23 -10.26 6.59
C ARG A 159 17.86 -11.30 5.68
N ARG A 160 17.06 -12.15 5.04
CA ARG A 160 17.54 -13.20 4.13
C ARG A 160 18.10 -12.64 2.84
N PHE A 161 17.52 -11.56 2.31
CA PHE A 161 17.98 -10.86 1.12
C PHE A 161 19.29 -10.09 1.40
N GLY A 162 19.41 -9.41 2.53
CA GLY A 162 20.61 -8.73 2.99
C GLY A 162 20.85 -7.34 2.36
N GLY A 163 19.84 -6.78 1.67
CA GLY A 163 19.87 -5.46 1.02
C GLY A 163 18.59 -4.68 1.24
N GLY A 164 18.46 -3.52 0.60
CA GLY A 164 17.21 -2.77 0.56
C GLY A 164 16.28 -3.27 -0.55
N VAL A 165 15.00 -3.39 -0.25
CA VAL A 165 13.97 -3.79 -1.19
C VAL A 165 13.09 -2.59 -1.51
N ALA A 166 13.10 -2.11 -2.77
CA ALA A 166 12.18 -1.10 -3.25
C ALA A 166 10.79 -1.71 -3.36
N ALA A 167 9.80 -1.21 -2.61
CA ALA A 167 8.48 -1.80 -2.61
C ALA A 167 7.36 -0.75 -2.46
N PRO A 168 6.75 -0.29 -3.54
CA PRO A 168 5.42 0.31 -3.50
C PRO A 168 4.36 -0.76 -3.22
N SER A 169 3.10 -0.35 -2.93
CA SER A 169 1.98 -1.27 -2.79
C SER A 169 1.81 -2.18 -4.03
N ALA A 170 1.38 -3.44 -3.84
CA ALA A 170 1.35 -4.46 -4.89
C ALA A 170 0.04 -4.46 -5.71
N ASN A 171 -0.42 -3.30 -6.16
CA ASN A 171 -1.59 -3.07 -7.03
C ASN A 171 -1.22 -2.35 -8.32
N ARG A 172 -2.09 -2.33 -9.31
CA ARG A 172 -1.97 -1.43 -10.46
C ARG A 172 -1.99 0.03 -10.01
N TYR A 173 -1.29 0.89 -10.75
CA TYR A 173 -1.16 2.30 -10.39
C TYR A 173 -2.52 2.99 -10.24
N GLY A 174 -2.71 3.74 -9.14
CA GLY A 174 -3.93 4.47 -8.82
C GLY A 174 -5.03 3.66 -8.17
N ARG A 175 -4.95 2.33 -8.18
CA ARG A 175 -5.96 1.43 -7.59
C ARG A 175 -5.81 1.32 -6.08
N VAL A 176 -6.82 0.74 -5.42
CA VAL A 176 -6.81 0.47 -3.97
C VAL A 176 -5.67 -0.47 -3.61
N SER A 177 -4.92 -0.19 -2.56
CA SER A 177 -3.80 -1.03 -2.12
C SER A 177 -4.27 -2.41 -1.63
N PRO A 178 -3.49 -3.47 -1.85
CA PRO A 178 -3.81 -4.82 -1.43
C PRO A 178 -3.51 -5.03 0.06
N THR A 179 -4.46 -5.58 0.81
CA THR A 179 -4.30 -5.94 2.22
C THR A 179 -4.26 -7.45 2.45
N ARG A 180 -4.38 -8.25 1.38
CA ARG A 180 -4.32 -9.71 1.34
C ARG A 180 -3.53 -10.19 0.13
N ALA A 181 -2.98 -11.40 0.20
CA ALA A 181 -2.24 -12.00 -0.90
C ALA A 181 -3.12 -12.18 -2.17
N GLU A 182 -4.38 -12.61 -2.00
CA GLU A 182 -5.37 -12.74 -3.10
C GLU A 182 -5.57 -11.43 -3.86
N HIS A 183 -5.59 -10.28 -3.18
CA HIS A 183 -5.69 -8.98 -3.85
C HIS A 183 -4.50 -8.71 -4.78
N VAL A 184 -3.31 -9.23 -4.45
CA VAL A 184 -2.12 -9.10 -5.30
C VAL A 184 -2.24 -9.99 -6.54
N VAL A 185 -2.67 -11.24 -6.36
CA VAL A 185 -2.88 -12.20 -7.45
C VAL A 185 -3.92 -11.65 -8.44
N ASP A 186 -5.05 -11.14 -7.95
CA ASP A 186 -6.11 -10.56 -8.79
C ASP A 186 -5.63 -9.34 -9.59
N GLU A 187 -4.75 -8.51 -9.01
CA GLU A 187 -4.29 -7.27 -9.64
C GLU A 187 -3.12 -7.47 -10.60
N LEU A 188 -2.16 -8.27 -10.22
CA LEU A 188 -0.87 -8.37 -10.90
C LEU A 188 -0.65 -9.72 -11.61
N GLY A 189 -1.25 -10.81 -11.11
CA GLY A 189 -1.16 -12.13 -11.74
C GLY A 189 0.28 -12.52 -12.10
N ASP A 190 0.50 -12.93 -13.34
CA ASP A 190 1.79 -13.40 -13.88
C ASP A 190 2.91 -12.35 -13.93
N ARG A 191 2.62 -11.09 -13.57
CA ARG A 191 3.63 -10.03 -13.52
C ARG A 191 4.54 -10.10 -12.29
N VAL A 192 4.23 -11.00 -11.36
CA VAL A 192 4.96 -11.23 -10.12
C VAL A 192 5.44 -12.67 -10.06
N ALA A 193 6.74 -12.87 -9.86
CA ALA A 193 7.33 -14.21 -9.85
C ALA A 193 6.91 -15.04 -8.62
N LEU A 194 6.61 -14.38 -7.49
CA LEU A 194 6.18 -15.02 -6.24
C LEU A 194 5.38 -14.04 -5.38
N VAL A 195 4.31 -14.53 -4.78
CA VAL A 195 3.57 -13.83 -3.72
C VAL A 195 3.77 -14.61 -2.42
N LEU A 196 4.38 -13.96 -1.42
CA LEU A 196 4.47 -14.49 -0.07
C LEU A 196 3.16 -14.18 0.66
N ASP A 197 2.44 -15.20 1.10
CA ASP A 197 1.26 -15.01 1.92
C ASP A 197 1.65 -14.89 3.40
N GLY A 198 1.24 -13.85 4.06
CA GLY A 198 1.41 -13.61 5.50
C GLY A 198 0.11 -13.29 6.20
N GLY A 199 -1.04 -13.53 5.55
CA GLY A 199 -2.36 -13.17 6.05
C GLY A 199 -2.74 -11.71 5.81
N ASP A 200 -3.76 -11.26 6.51
CA ASP A 200 -4.29 -9.90 6.43
C ASP A 200 -3.33 -8.90 7.07
N CYS A 201 -3.21 -7.71 6.46
CA CYS A 201 -2.38 -6.64 7.02
C CYS A 201 -3.04 -6.03 8.26
N GLU A 202 -2.31 -5.93 9.38
CA GLU A 202 -2.83 -5.47 10.68
C GLU A 202 -3.30 -4.00 10.68
N VAL A 203 -2.66 -3.14 9.86
CA VAL A 203 -2.97 -1.69 9.78
C VAL A 203 -3.96 -1.38 8.67
N GLY A 204 -3.83 -2.05 7.52
CA GLY A 204 -4.74 -1.92 6.38
C GLY A 204 -4.67 -0.60 5.61
N LEU A 205 -3.80 0.33 6.00
CA LEU A 205 -3.52 1.60 5.32
C LEU A 205 -2.02 1.81 5.16
N GLU A 206 -1.62 2.75 4.32
CA GLU A 206 -0.23 3.09 4.08
C GLU A 206 0.48 3.68 5.30
N SER A 207 1.84 3.61 5.29
CA SER A 207 2.71 4.19 6.32
C SER A 207 2.60 5.71 6.40
N THR A 208 2.74 6.25 7.60
CA THR A 208 2.96 7.69 7.81
C THR A 208 4.31 8.10 7.23
N ILE A 209 4.38 9.19 6.46
CA ILE A 209 5.63 9.67 5.84
C ILE A 209 6.04 11.01 6.43
N VAL A 210 7.27 11.07 6.95
CA VAL A 210 7.89 12.26 7.53
C VAL A 210 9.18 12.58 6.78
N ALA A 211 9.33 13.83 6.34
CA ALA A 211 10.59 14.41 5.86
C ALA A 211 11.16 15.39 6.90
N PHE A 212 12.35 15.92 6.62
CA PHE A 212 13.01 16.85 7.50
C PHE A 212 13.42 18.13 6.77
N ALA A 213 13.17 19.27 7.41
CA ALA A 213 13.63 20.59 7.00
C ALA A 213 14.58 21.10 8.09
N GLY A 214 15.87 20.83 7.95
CA GLY A 214 16.82 20.88 9.06
C GLY A 214 16.43 19.86 10.13
N ASP A 215 16.32 20.30 11.38
CA ASP A 215 15.93 19.43 12.51
C ASP A 215 14.42 19.35 12.74
N ARG A 216 13.60 19.98 11.91
CA ARG A 216 12.14 19.94 12.06
C ARG A 216 11.50 18.91 11.14
N GLY A 217 10.68 18.02 11.73
CA GLY A 217 9.86 17.07 10.96
C GLY A 217 8.77 17.77 10.16
N VAL A 218 8.49 17.25 8.97
CA VAL A 218 7.39 17.67 8.08
C VAL A 218 6.57 16.44 7.73
N LEU A 219 5.29 16.43 8.10
CA LEU A 219 4.36 15.35 7.73
C LEU A 219 3.99 15.50 6.25
N LEU A 220 4.44 14.55 5.42
CA LEU A 220 4.17 14.53 3.98
C LEU A 220 2.95 13.67 3.61
N ARG A 221 2.71 12.60 4.36
CA ARG A 221 1.54 11.74 4.21
C ARG A 221 1.06 11.27 5.57
N PRO A 222 -0.19 11.54 5.95
CA PRO A 222 -0.80 10.93 7.12
C PRO A 222 -0.95 9.41 6.91
N GLY A 223 -0.89 8.64 7.98
CA GLY A 223 -1.07 7.20 8.03
C GLY A 223 -1.47 6.77 9.43
N HIS A 224 -1.12 5.54 9.82
CA HIS A 224 -1.49 4.99 11.14
C HIS A 224 -0.94 5.80 12.32
N ILE A 225 0.31 6.29 12.22
CA ILE A 225 0.91 7.13 13.25
C ILE A 225 0.38 8.55 13.09
N SER A 226 -0.31 9.04 14.10
CA SER A 226 -0.93 10.36 14.11
C SER A 226 0.11 11.49 14.20
N ARG A 227 -0.28 12.69 13.79
CA ARG A 227 0.53 13.91 13.98
C ARG A 227 0.95 14.10 15.44
N ARG A 228 0.03 13.88 16.38
CA ARG A 228 0.27 14.06 17.82
C ARG A 228 1.38 13.11 18.31
N GLU A 229 1.32 11.83 17.96
CA GLU A 229 2.34 10.86 18.35
C GLU A 229 3.73 11.22 17.80
N LEU A 230 3.80 11.80 16.59
CA LEU A 230 5.05 12.30 16.03
C LEU A 230 5.56 13.51 16.83
N GLU A 231 4.68 14.47 17.13
CA GLU A 231 5.00 15.70 17.88
C GLU A 231 5.37 15.42 19.34
N ASP A 232 4.82 14.38 19.94
CA ASP A 232 5.18 13.92 21.28
C ASP A 232 6.67 13.42 21.33
N VAL A 233 7.25 12.98 20.20
CA VAL A 233 8.63 12.50 20.13
C VAL A 233 9.62 13.59 19.70
N ILE A 234 9.26 14.41 18.71
CA ILE A 234 10.23 15.34 18.10
C ILE A 234 9.80 16.81 18.15
N GLY A 235 8.76 17.12 18.93
CA GLY A 235 8.18 18.47 19.01
C GLY A 235 7.37 18.86 17.78
N PRO A 236 6.92 20.12 17.70
CA PRO A 236 5.99 20.58 16.67
C PRO A 236 6.49 20.35 15.25
N LEU A 237 5.65 19.77 14.39
CA LEU A 237 5.93 19.56 12.99
C LEU A 237 5.84 20.87 12.20
N ALA A 238 6.74 21.06 11.25
CA ALA A 238 6.68 22.18 10.32
C ALA A 238 5.55 21.98 9.30
N ALA A 239 5.05 23.08 8.77
CA ALA A 239 4.10 23.06 7.66
C ALA A 239 4.77 22.50 6.39
N PRO A 240 4.05 21.72 5.55
CA PRO A 240 4.55 21.30 4.26
C PRO A 240 4.88 22.51 3.38
N ARG A 241 6.02 22.46 2.68
CA ARG A 241 6.40 23.48 1.68
C ARG A 241 5.81 23.11 0.32
N SER A 242 5.47 24.10 -0.49
CA SER A 242 4.97 23.91 -1.86
C SER A 242 5.95 23.13 -2.77
N GLN A 243 7.24 23.21 -2.49
CA GLN A 243 8.33 22.51 -3.19
C GLN A 243 8.98 21.44 -2.32
N GLY A 244 8.19 20.72 -1.52
CA GLY A 244 8.66 19.58 -0.73
C GLY A 244 8.98 18.35 -1.59
N PRO A 245 9.66 17.31 -1.01
CA PRO A 245 9.90 16.05 -1.69
C PRO A 245 8.59 15.40 -2.14
N ARG A 246 8.57 14.89 -3.38
CA ARG A 246 7.46 14.05 -3.84
C ARG A 246 7.49 12.73 -3.11
N VAL A 247 6.32 12.24 -2.72
CA VAL A 247 6.18 10.94 -2.04
C VAL A 247 5.02 10.13 -2.66
N PRO A 248 4.99 8.79 -2.49
CA PRO A 248 3.86 7.99 -2.93
C PRO A 248 2.56 8.47 -2.28
N GLY A 249 1.46 8.54 -3.05
CA GLY A 249 0.15 8.93 -2.54
C GLY A 249 -0.15 10.44 -2.53
N SER A 250 0.72 11.29 -3.08
CA SER A 250 0.52 12.75 -3.11
C SER A 250 -0.39 13.27 -4.24
N LYS A 251 -0.85 12.41 -5.15
CA LYS A 251 -1.78 12.81 -6.22
C LYS A 251 -3.22 12.89 -5.73
N ARG A 252 -4.03 13.78 -6.35
CA ARG A 252 -5.46 14.00 -6.02
C ARG A 252 -6.33 12.74 -6.18
N SER A 253 -6.02 11.88 -7.17
CA SER A 253 -6.66 10.57 -7.36
C SER A 253 -5.60 9.49 -7.20
N HIS A 254 -5.62 8.83 -6.05
CA HIS A 254 -4.77 7.70 -5.70
C HIS A 254 -5.53 6.81 -4.72
N TYR A 255 -5.26 5.50 -4.72
CA TYR A 255 -5.97 4.52 -3.88
C TYR A 255 -7.48 4.46 -4.17
N ALA A 256 -7.86 4.67 -5.44
CA ALA A 256 -9.25 4.75 -5.84
C ALA A 256 -9.76 3.41 -6.40
N PRO A 257 -11.01 3.00 -6.09
CA PRO A 257 -11.70 1.94 -6.80
C PRO A 257 -11.98 2.33 -8.26
N THR A 258 -12.46 1.38 -9.07
CA THR A 258 -12.89 1.64 -10.45
C THR A 258 -14.18 2.44 -10.45
N ALA A 259 -15.07 2.11 -9.52
CA ALA A 259 -16.34 2.81 -9.35
C ALA A 259 -16.08 4.25 -8.85
N PRO A 260 -16.84 5.25 -9.34
CA PRO A 260 -16.79 6.60 -8.79
C PRO A 260 -17.12 6.63 -7.31
N VAL A 261 -16.33 7.37 -6.52
CA VAL A 261 -16.55 7.53 -5.08
C VAL A 261 -17.02 8.94 -4.77
N GLU A 262 -18.08 9.04 -3.98
CA GLU A 262 -18.62 10.28 -3.45
C GLU A 262 -18.55 10.26 -1.92
N LEU A 263 -18.00 11.31 -1.31
CA LEU A 263 -18.04 11.49 0.14
C LEU A 263 -19.30 12.26 0.49
N VAL A 264 -20.15 11.65 1.30
CA VAL A 264 -21.48 12.18 1.66
C VAL A 264 -21.57 12.37 3.16
N ASP A 265 -22.10 13.52 3.60
CA ASP A 265 -22.39 13.77 5.01
C ASP A 265 -23.43 12.76 5.54
N ALA A 266 -23.26 12.35 6.82
CA ALA A 266 -24.12 11.36 7.45
C ALA A 266 -25.62 11.71 7.38
N GLN A 267 -25.97 13.01 7.47
CA GLN A 267 -27.35 13.49 7.37
C GLN A 267 -27.95 13.35 5.98
N ALA A 268 -27.14 13.51 4.93
CA ALA A 268 -27.56 13.41 3.53
C ALA A 268 -27.52 11.97 2.99
N LEU A 269 -26.83 11.05 3.67
CA LEU A 269 -26.52 9.71 3.18
C LEU A 269 -27.78 8.93 2.79
N GLY A 270 -28.85 8.95 3.59
CA GLY A 270 -30.09 8.25 3.33
C GLY A 270 -30.82 8.76 2.08
N THR A 271 -30.84 10.08 1.84
CA THR A 271 -31.42 10.70 0.65
C THR A 271 -30.60 10.37 -0.59
N ARG A 272 -29.28 10.54 -0.49
CA ARG A 272 -28.36 10.29 -1.60
C ARG A 272 -28.36 8.83 -2.05
N SER A 273 -28.42 7.88 -1.09
CA SER A 273 -28.54 6.46 -1.38
C SER A 273 -29.82 6.11 -2.15
N LYS A 274 -30.95 6.76 -1.83
CA LYS A 274 -32.23 6.58 -2.57
C LYS A 274 -32.12 7.09 -4.00
N GLU A 275 -31.52 8.26 -4.20
CA GLU A 275 -31.33 8.84 -5.55
C GLU A 275 -30.51 7.94 -6.46
N LEU A 276 -29.47 7.29 -5.91
CA LEU A 276 -28.56 6.44 -6.67
C LEU A 276 -29.00 4.97 -6.75
N ALA A 277 -30.04 4.56 -6.01
CA ALA A 277 -30.45 3.16 -5.90
C ALA A 277 -30.76 2.51 -7.25
N ALA A 278 -31.37 3.24 -8.20
CA ALA A 278 -31.70 2.73 -9.54
C ALA A 278 -30.45 2.42 -10.38
N ALA A 279 -29.35 3.11 -10.16
CA ALA A 279 -28.08 2.87 -10.83
C ALA A 279 -27.25 1.75 -10.17
N GLY A 280 -27.64 1.30 -8.97
CA GLY A 280 -26.86 0.43 -8.10
C GLY A 280 -25.75 1.20 -7.42
N VAL A 281 -25.76 1.20 -6.08
CA VAL A 281 -24.75 1.91 -5.27
C VAL A 281 -24.27 1.04 -4.11
N ALA A 282 -22.99 1.12 -3.80
CA ALA A 282 -22.41 0.57 -2.58
C ALA A 282 -22.16 1.71 -1.58
N VAL A 283 -22.54 1.49 -0.33
CA VAL A 283 -22.40 2.46 0.75
C VAL A 283 -21.51 1.91 1.84
N LEU A 284 -20.47 2.65 2.21
CA LEU A 284 -19.65 2.41 3.39
C LEU A 284 -20.04 3.41 4.48
N ALA A 285 -20.64 2.95 5.59
CA ALA A 285 -21.09 3.80 6.67
C ALA A 285 -20.86 3.18 8.05
N ARG A 286 -20.70 4.02 9.08
CA ARG A 286 -20.59 3.56 10.48
C ARG A 286 -21.92 3.12 11.07
N SER A 287 -23.03 3.58 10.49
CA SER A 287 -24.40 3.26 10.93
C SER A 287 -25.04 2.22 10.02
N GLU A 288 -26.04 1.52 10.53
CA GLU A 288 -26.96 0.75 9.70
C GLU A 288 -27.89 1.66 8.91
N PRO A 289 -28.40 1.22 7.76
CA PRO A 289 -29.42 1.97 7.05
C PRO A 289 -30.73 1.97 7.84
N ALA A 290 -31.41 3.11 7.89
CA ALA A 290 -32.73 3.19 8.53
C ALA A 290 -33.74 2.21 7.87
N ARG A 291 -33.56 1.87 6.60
CA ARG A 291 -34.31 0.88 5.83
C ARG A 291 -33.44 0.34 4.71
N GLN A 292 -33.49 -0.97 4.48
CA GLN A 292 -32.88 -1.57 3.29
C GLN A 292 -33.57 -1.07 2.01
N LEU A 293 -32.78 -0.68 1.02
CA LEU A 293 -33.23 -0.21 -0.27
C LEU A 293 -32.81 -1.19 -1.35
N PRO A 294 -33.72 -1.62 -2.26
CA PRO A 294 -33.32 -2.37 -3.45
C PRO A 294 -32.26 -1.56 -4.25
N GLY A 295 -31.24 -2.25 -4.75
CA GLY A 295 -30.15 -1.61 -5.51
C GLY A 295 -29.10 -0.90 -4.67
N VAL A 296 -29.19 -0.94 -3.33
CA VAL A 296 -28.18 -0.41 -2.42
C VAL A 296 -27.51 -1.56 -1.67
N LEU A 297 -26.20 -1.71 -1.87
CA LEU A 297 -25.37 -2.61 -1.10
C LEU A 297 -24.78 -1.81 0.08
N TRP A 298 -25.22 -2.11 1.29
CA TRP A 298 -24.78 -1.41 2.48
C TRP A 298 -23.76 -2.24 3.25
N ARG A 299 -22.59 -1.68 3.47
CA ARG A 299 -21.55 -2.25 4.34
C ARG A 299 -21.37 -1.36 5.55
N ARG A 300 -21.72 -1.91 6.72
CA ARG A 300 -21.40 -1.28 7.99
C ARG A 300 -19.91 -1.42 8.27
N MET A 301 -19.29 -0.30 8.60
CA MET A 301 -17.91 -0.19 9.04
C MET A 301 -17.83 0.00 10.55
N ALA A 302 -16.71 -0.35 11.14
CA ALA A 302 -16.46 -0.12 12.57
C ALA A 302 -16.62 1.36 12.93
N ALA A 303 -17.15 1.64 14.10
CA ALA A 303 -17.29 3.02 14.60
C ALA A 303 -15.95 3.59 15.06
N GLU A 304 -15.07 2.73 15.56
CA GLU A 304 -13.75 3.06 16.06
C GLU A 304 -12.79 3.34 14.87
N PRO A 305 -12.05 4.49 14.88
CA PRO A 305 -11.25 4.91 13.73
C PRO A 305 -10.18 3.93 13.26
N VAL A 306 -9.49 3.24 14.19
CA VAL A 306 -8.41 2.30 13.83
C VAL A 306 -9.00 1.07 13.14
N ALA A 307 -10.08 0.51 13.68
CA ALA A 307 -10.77 -0.62 13.07
C ALA A 307 -11.43 -0.24 11.72
N TYR A 308 -11.97 0.98 11.61
CA TYR A 308 -12.46 1.49 10.33
C TYR A 308 -11.35 1.55 9.28
N ALA A 309 -10.20 2.09 9.67
CA ALA A 309 -9.03 2.23 8.81
C ALA A 309 -8.50 0.87 8.33
N HIS A 310 -8.42 -0.11 9.23
CA HIS A 310 -8.01 -1.48 8.93
C HIS A 310 -8.89 -2.11 7.83
N ASP A 311 -10.20 -1.95 7.91
CA ASP A 311 -11.14 -2.60 6.99
C ASP A 311 -11.34 -1.82 5.68
N LEU A 312 -10.93 -0.55 5.60
CA LEU A 312 -11.31 0.36 4.52
C LEU A 312 -10.92 -0.17 3.13
N TYR A 313 -9.66 -0.57 2.95
CA TYR A 313 -9.20 -1.02 1.62
C TYR A 313 -9.79 -2.37 1.23
N ALA A 314 -9.95 -3.29 2.18
CA ALA A 314 -10.63 -4.57 1.93
C ALA A 314 -12.08 -4.33 1.52
N ALA A 315 -12.81 -3.46 2.23
CA ALA A 315 -14.18 -3.11 1.92
C ALA A 315 -14.33 -2.43 0.56
N LEU A 316 -13.44 -1.48 0.21
CA LEU A 316 -13.43 -0.84 -1.11
C LEU A 316 -13.19 -1.85 -2.24
N ARG A 317 -12.33 -2.84 -2.03
CA ARG A 317 -12.06 -3.90 -3.02
C ARG A 317 -13.23 -4.87 -3.17
N GLU A 318 -13.91 -5.21 -2.09
CA GLU A 318 -15.09 -6.08 -2.13
C GLU A 318 -16.27 -5.43 -2.87
N LEU A 319 -16.35 -4.10 -2.86
CA LEU A 319 -17.44 -3.34 -3.46
C LEU A 319 -17.13 -2.83 -4.89
N ASP A 320 -15.87 -2.89 -5.32
CA ASP A 320 -15.41 -2.47 -6.67
C ASP A 320 -15.54 -3.61 -7.69
#